data_62647f974ef78131bb4c72d225c9d130
#
_entry.id   62647f974ef78131bb4c72d225c9d130
#
_cell.length_a   1.000
_cell.length_b   1.000
_cell.length_c   1.000
_cell.angle_alpha   90.00
_cell.angle_beta   90.00
_cell.angle_gamma   90.00
#
_symmetry.space_group_name_H-M   'P 1'
#
loop_
_entity.id
_entity.type
_entity.pdbx_description
1 polymer ?
#
loop_
_entity_poly.entity_id
_entity_poly.type
_entity_poly.pdbx_seq_one_letter_code
_entity_poly.pdbx_strand_id
1 'polypeptide(L)'
;MNGWTATRFDELDSIPLFEGLVWHPVRRRLGIRAFGINAYTAENSGQLVVEEHDETGGGAGGHEELYVVISGRATFTLNGETLEAPAGSLVFISDPTVRRKAVADEQGTLVLAIGGQPGRSYEISPWEWYFAAMPAFREEHWDEAIALMEDGLAERPGHPSLLYNLACAESRAGRPLDALTHLQAAIVSDPFYADRAREDPDFDSIRREPGFPV
;
A
#
# COMPACT_ATOMS: atom_id res chain seq x y z
N MET A 1 -1.76 12.25 28.83
CA MET A 1 -2.34 11.27 27.88
C MET A 1 -2.21 9.91 28.53
N ASN A 2 -3.31 9.12 28.54
CA ASN A 2 -3.26 7.75 29.04
C ASN A 2 -2.42 6.93 28.07
N GLY A 3 -1.35 6.31 28.42
CA GLY A 3 -0.41 5.63 27.52
C GLY A 3 -0.99 4.41 26.74
N TRP A 4 -2.29 4.43 26.43
CA TRP A 4 -3.00 3.39 25.68
C TRP A 4 -4.14 3.95 24.83
N THR A 5 -4.48 3.22 23.76
CA THR A 5 -5.64 3.44 22.89
C THR A 5 -6.28 2.09 22.59
N ALA A 6 -7.61 2.07 22.42
CA ALA A 6 -8.36 0.89 22.01
C ALA A 6 -9.27 1.25 20.83
N THR A 7 -9.46 0.31 19.92
CA THR A 7 -10.41 0.38 18.81
C THR A 7 -10.88 -1.03 18.47
N ARG A 8 -11.90 -1.15 17.64
CA ARG A 8 -12.45 -2.40 17.13
C ARG A 8 -12.26 -2.45 15.62
N PHE A 9 -12.26 -3.64 15.01
CA PHE A 9 -12.15 -3.77 13.55
C PHE A 9 -13.30 -3.11 12.80
N ASP A 10 -14.51 -3.15 13.37
CA ASP A 10 -15.70 -2.51 12.80
C ASP A 10 -15.74 -0.98 12.94
N GLU A 11 -14.78 -0.40 13.66
CA GLU A 11 -14.57 1.05 13.81
C GLU A 11 -13.43 1.58 12.93
N LEU A 12 -12.73 0.69 12.22
CA LEU A 12 -11.66 1.09 11.30
C LEU A 12 -12.25 1.55 9.96
N ASP A 13 -11.52 2.44 9.30
CA ASP A 13 -11.82 2.78 7.91
C ASP A 13 -11.75 1.52 7.05
N SER A 14 -12.64 1.44 6.07
CA SER A 14 -12.67 0.37 5.08
C SER A 14 -12.38 0.98 3.72
N ILE A 15 -11.17 0.77 3.21
CA ILE A 15 -10.69 1.35 1.96
C ILE A 15 -10.66 0.25 0.90
N PRO A 16 -11.63 0.25 -0.04
CA PRO A 16 -11.60 -0.69 -1.16
C PRO A 16 -10.37 -0.44 -2.03
N LEU A 17 -9.61 -1.47 -2.33
CA LEU A 17 -8.43 -1.40 -3.18
C LEU A 17 -8.77 -1.90 -4.59
N PHE A 18 -8.32 -3.07 -4.96
CA PHE A 18 -8.51 -3.71 -6.26
C PHE A 18 -9.04 -5.15 -6.04
N GLU A 19 -9.71 -5.69 -7.05
CA GLU A 19 -10.20 -7.08 -7.05
C GLU A 19 -11.02 -7.49 -5.81
N GLY A 20 -11.73 -6.51 -5.19
CA GLY A 20 -12.55 -6.76 -4.00
C GLY A 20 -11.78 -6.87 -2.69
N LEU A 21 -10.48 -6.61 -2.70
CA LEU A 21 -9.66 -6.46 -1.49
C LEU A 21 -10.01 -5.14 -0.78
N VAL A 22 -10.27 -5.22 0.51
CA VAL A 22 -10.52 -4.04 1.35
C VAL A 22 -9.42 -3.95 2.40
N TRP A 23 -8.74 -2.81 2.45
CA TRP A 23 -7.71 -2.51 3.44
C TRP A 23 -8.30 -1.76 4.65
N HIS A 24 -7.87 -2.17 5.84
CA HIS A 24 -8.18 -1.50 7.09
C HIS A 24 -6.89 -1.01 7.75
N PRO A 25 -6.67 0.32 7.84
CA PRO A 25 -5.40 0.93 8.25
C PRO A 25 -5.15 0.88 9.77
N VAL A 26 -4.95 -0.33 10.33
CA VAL A 26 -4.75 -0.54 11.78
C VAL A 26 -3.58 0.27 12.31
N ARG A 27 -2.41 0.16 11.65
CA ARG A 27 -1.20 0.88 12.04
C ARG A 27 -1.43 2.39 12.10
N ARG A 28 -2.02 2.93 11.03
CA ARG A 28 -2.29 4.37 10.89
C ARG A 28 -3.28 4.86 11.93
N ARG A 29 -4.37 4.11 12.14
CA ARG A 29 -5.42 4.43 13.13
C ARG A 29 -4.89 4.49 14.56
N LEU A 30 -3.98 3.58 14.92
CA LEU A 30 -3.42 3.47 16.27
C LEU A 30 -2.10 4.25 16.44
N GLY A 31 -1.52 4.79 15.38
CA GLY A 31 -0.24 5.49 15.41
C GLY A 31 0.95 4.59 15.76
N ILE A 32 0.91 3.30 15.36
CA ILE A 32 1.98 2.34 15.64
C ILE A 32 3.20 2.68 14.78
N ARG A 33 4.37 2.76 15.41
CA ARG A 33 5.64 3.10 14.75
C ARG A 33 6.72 2.02 14.86
N ALA A 34 6.48 0.95 15.61
CA ALA A 34 7.48 -0.07 15.92
C ALA A 34 7.43 -1.28 14.96
N PHE A 35 6.32 -1.49 14.28
CA PHE A 35 6.09 -2.57 13.32
C PHE A 35 4.93 -2.23 12.38
N GLY A 36 4.89 -2.88 11.22
CA GLY A 36 3.75 -2.83 10.31
C GLY A 36 2.61 -3.69 10.83
N ILE A 37 1.39 -3.20 10.77
CA ILE A 37 0.19 -3.98 11.06
C ILE A 37 -1.00 -3.40 10.31
N ASN A 38 -1.65 -4.23 9.49
CA ASN A 38 -2.85 -3.87 8.75
C ASN A 38 -3.81 -5.05 8.71
N ALA A 39 -5.08 -4.78 8.45
CA ALA A 39 -6.06 -5.82 8.27
C ALA A 39 -6.66 -5.74 6.87
N TYR A 40 -7.07 -6.89 6.36
CA TYR A 40 -7.64 -7.04 5.03
C TYR A 40 -8.86 -7.91 5.07
N THR A 41 -9.90 -7.51 4.33
CA THR A 41 -11.09 -8.32 4.10
C THR A 41 -11.34 -8.47 2.60
N ALA A 42 -12.03 -9.54 2.22
CA ALA A 42 -12.59 -9.71 0.89
C ALA A 42 -14.10 -9.49 0.93
N GLU A 43 -14.62 -8.78 -0.06
CA GLU A 43 -16.08 -8.57 -0.18
C GLU A 43 -16.82 -9.88 -0.43
N ASN A 44 -16.20 -10.79 -1.20
CA ASN A 44 -16.81 -12.08 -1.56
C ASN A 44 -15.78 -13.21 -1.49
N SER A 45 -16.27 -14.43 -1.34
CA SER A 45 -15.46 -15.64 -1.55
C SER A 45 -14.84 -15.65 -2.95
N GLY A 46 -13.61 -16.16 -3.06
CA GLY A 46 -12.84 -16.21 -4.31
C GLY A 46 -12.01 -14.95 -4.59
N GLN A 47 -12.14 -13.89 -3.80
CA GLN A 47 -11.36 -12.67 -3.93
C GLN A 47 -10.10 -12.70 -3.06
N LEU A 48 -9.12 -11.86 -3.41
CA LEU A 48 -7.87 -11.72 -2.64
C LEU A 48 -8.14 -11.14 -1.24
N VAL A 49 -7.42 -11.67 -0.25
CA VAL A 49 -7.23 -11.07 1.10
C VAL A 49 -5.76 -10.80 1.39
N VAL A 50 -4.84 -11.34 0.56
CA VAL A 50 -3.44 -10.95 0.47
C VAL A 50 -3.10 -10.92 -1.02
N GLU A 51 -2.66 -9.77 -1.51
CA GLU A 51 -2.21 -9.63 -2.90
C GLU A 51 -0.96 -10.47 -3.18
N GLU A 52 -0.70 -10.77 -4.46
CA GLU A 52 0.46 -11.58 -4.83
C GLU A 52 1.74 -10.72 -4.83
N HIS A 53 2.64 -10.99 -3.89
CA HIS A 53 3.91 -10.27 -3.77
C HIS A 53 5.00 -11.13 -3.11
N ASP A 54 6.20 -10.59 -3.08
CA ASP A 54 7.29 -10.95 -2.16
C ASP A 54 7.83 -9.66 -1.52
N GLU A 55 8.69 -9.79 -0.53
CA GLU A 55 9.25 -8.65 0.22
C GLU A 55 10.62 -8.18 -0.31
N THR A 56 10.95 -8.48 -1.58
CA THR A 56 12.26 -8.14 -2.19
C THR A 56 12.19 -6.98 -3.19
N GLY A 57 11.00 -6.60 -3.66
CA GLY A 57 10.80 -5.56 -4.66
C GLY A 57 11.03 -4.14 -4.16
N GLY A 58 11.12 -3.18 -5.07
CA GLY A 58 11.25 -1.75 -4.74
C GLY A 58 9.97 -1.24 -4.06
N GLY A 59 10.05 -0.94 -2.77
CA GLY A 59 8.91 -0.58 -1.92
C GLY A 59 8.53 -1.66 -0.91
N ALA A 60 8.99 -2.91 -1.12
CA ALA A 60 8.97 -3.95 -0.10
C ALA A 60 10.06 -3.69 0.96
N GLY A 61 9.77 -4.05 2.20
CA GLY A 61 10.65 -3.73 3.32
C GLY A 61 11.67 -4.82 3.66
N GLY A 62 11.72 -5.94 2.94
CA GLY A 62 12.48 -7.12 3.36
C GLY A 62 11.96 -7.69 4.67
N HIS A 63 10.64 -7.62 4.87
CA HIS A 63 9.97 -7.99 6.12
C HIS A 63 9.87 -9.51 6.25
N GLU A 64 10.03 -10.01 7.47
CA GLU A 64 9.31 -11.20 7.87
C GLU A 64 7.86 -10.83 8.21
N GLU A 65 6.92 -11.70 7.89
CA GLU A 65 5.50 -11.42 8.04
C GLU A 65 4.75 -12.55 8.75
N LEU A 66 3.85 -12.15 9.65
CA LEU A 66 2.89 -13.01 10.30
C LEU A 66 1.48 -12.65 9.82
N TYR A 67 0.81 -13.58 9.17
CA TYR A 67 -0.60 -13.49 8.87
C TYR A 67 -1.43 -14.25 9.90
N VAL A 68 -2.49 -13.60 10.38
CA VAL A 68 -3.42 -14.20 11.34
C VAL A 68 -4.81 -14.17 10.73
N VAL A 69 -5.41 -15.33 10.50
CA VAL A 69 -6.80 -15.42 10.06
C VAL A 69 -7.71 -15.22 11.26
N ILE A 70 -8.36 -14.06 11.35
CA ILE A 70 -9.22 -13.66 12.48
C ILE A 70 -10.62 -14.28 12.36
N SER A 71 -11.19 -14.29 11.14
CA SER A 71 -12.49 -14.87 10.84
C SER A 71 -12.52 -15.46 9.44
N GLY A 72 -13.45 -16.38 9.19
CA GLY A 72 -13.58 -17.05 7.92
C GLY A 72 -12.46 -18.06 7.67
N ARG A 73 -12.11 -18.22 6.39
CA ARG A 73 -11.07 -19.14 5.91
C ARG A 73 -10.37 -18.51 4.71
N ALA A 74 -9.06 -18.67 4.62
CA ALA A 74 -8.25 -18.27 3.47
C ALA A 74 -7.41 -19.45 2.96
N THR A 75 -7.21 -19.54 1.66
CA THR A 75 -6.22 -20.41 1.04
C THR A 75 -5.01 -19.59 0.63
N PHE A 76 -3.88 -19.82 1.30
CA PHE A 76 -2.58 -19.23 0.94
C PHE A 76 -1.92 -20.04 -0.17
N THR A 77 -1.23 -19.34 -1.08
CA THR A 77 -0.29 -19.92 -2.04
C THR A 77 1.11 -19.36 -1.73
N LEU A 78 2.02 -20.25 -1.34
CA LEU A 78 3.39 -19.91 -0.91
C LEU A 78 4.39 -20.60 -1.86
N ASN A 79 5.06 -19.85 -2.72
CA ASN A 79 5.93 -20.40 -3.79
C ASN A 79 5.26 -21.51 -4.62
N GLY A 80 3.93 -21.41 -4.83
CA GLY A 80 3.13 -22.38 -5.58
C GLY A 80 2.53 -23.51 -4.75
N GLU A 81 2.92 -23.67 -3.49
CA GLU A 81 2.30 -24.62 -2.56
C GLU A 81 1.07 -23.99 -1.92
N THR A 82 -0.01 -24.77 -1.75
CA THR A 82 -1.25 -24.30 -1.14
C THR A 82 -1.35 -24.70 0.32
N LEU A 83 -1.85 -23.78 1.15
CA LEU A 83 -2.09 -23.97 2.57
C LEU A 83 -3.50 -23.46 2.93
N GLU A 84 -4.39 -24.35 3.38
CA GLU A 84 -5.69 -23.96 3.93
C GLU A 84 -5.51 -23.39 5.34
N ALA A 85 -6.07 -22.20 5.57
CA ALA A 85 -5.94 -21.46 6.82
C ALA A 85 -7.33 -21.01 7.32
N PRO A 86 -8.00 -21.81 8.16
CA PRO A 86 -9.22 -21.40 8.84
C PRO A 86 -8.94 -20.35 9.93
N ALA A 87 -10.01 -19.72 10.45
CA ALA A 87 -9.91 -18.79 11.57
C ALA A 87 -9.07 -19.37 12.73
N GLY A 88 -8.16 -18.57 13.27
CA GLY A 88 -7.17 -18.97 14.28
C GLY A 88 -5.85 -19.48 13.70
N SER A 89 -5.71 -19.59 12.37
CA SER A 89 -4.44 -19.94 11.74
C SER A 89 -3.43 -18.81 11.86
N LEU A 90 -2.17 -19.20 12.06
CA LEU A 90 -0.99 -18.33 12.07
C LEU A 90 -0.07 -18.79 10.95
N VAL A 91 0.15 -17.96 9.94
CA VAL A 91 1.04 -18.23 8.80
C VAL A 91 2.23 -17.29 8.89
N PHE A 92 3.39 -17.82 9.26
CA PHE A 92 4.61 -17.03 9.41
C PHE A 92 5.57 -17.27 8.25
N ILE A 93 5.99 -16.20 7.61
CA ILE A 93 6.93 -16.19 6.49
C ILE A 93 8.19 -15.44 6.94
N SER A 94 9.25 -16.19 7.21
CA SER A 94 10.53 -15.64 7.68
C SER A 94 11.48 -15.25 6.54
N ASP A 95 11.27 -15.81 5.34
CA ASP A 95 12.09 -15.53 4.15
C ASP A 95 11.36 -14.52 3.26
N PRO A 96 11.89 -13.29 3.09
CA PRO A 96 11.28 -12.27 2.26
C PRO A 96 11.15 -12.65 0.78
N THR A 97 11.90 -13.64 0.30
CA THR A 97 11.84 -14.10 -1.10
C THR A 97 10.65 -15.03 -1.40
N VAL A 98 9.97 -15.53 -0.37
CA VAL A 98 8.77 -16.36 -0.55
C VAL A 98 7.66 -15.55 -1.19
N ARG A 99 7.28 -15.91 -2.41
CA ARG A 99 6.13 -15.33 -3.11
C ARG A 99 4.85 -15.82 -2.46
N ARG A 100 4.01 -14.88 -2.04
CA ARG A 100 2.78 -15.18 -1.28
C ARG A 100 1.57 -14.49 -1.88
N LYS A 101 0.41 -15.15 -1.78
CA LYS A 101 -0.93 -14.59 -1.92
C LYS A 101 -1.92 -15.37 -1.07
N ALA A 102 -3.07 -14.79 -0.77
CA ALA A 102 -4.17 -15.52 -0.17
C ALA A 102 -5.52 -15.13 -0.77
N VAL A 103 -6.38 -16.11 -0.96
CA VAL A 103 -7.76 -15.97 -1.44
C VAL A 103 -8.70 -16.30 -0.31
N ALA A 104 -9.76 -15.53 -0.12
CA ALA A 104 -10.83 -15.82 0.82
C ALA A 104 -11.69 -16.97 0.31
N ASP A 105 -11.82 -18.02 1.09
CA ASP A 105 -12.72 -19.14 0.79
C ASP A 105 -14.17 -18.84 1.22
N GLU A 106 -14.33 -17.90 2.16
CA GLU A 106 -15.60 -17.50 2.74
C GLU A 106 -15.77 -15.98 2.69
N GLN A 107 -16.99 -15.51 2.47
CA GLN A 107 -17.30 -14.07 2.60
C GLN A 107 -17.03 -13.58 4.03
N GLY A 108 -16.45 -12.38 4.17
CA GLY A 108 -16.12 -11.81 5.47
C GLY A 108 -14.86 -12.42 6.11
N THR A 109 -14.06 -13.15 5.34
CA THR A 109 -12.72 -13.56 5.78
C THR A 109 -11.90 -12.32 6.10
N LEU A 110 -11.37 -12.26 7.33
CA LEU A 110 -10.53 -11.18 7.84
C LEU A 110 -9.13 -11.73 8.16
N VAL A 111 -8.12 -11.16 7.52
CA VAL A 111 -6.71 -11.48 7.74
C VAL A 111 -6.01 -10.25 8.31
N LEU A 112 -5.24 -10.44 9.39
CA LEU A 112 -4.34 -9.45 9.95
C LEU A 112 -2.92 -9.77 9.47
N ALA A 113 -2.25 -8.81 8.86
CA ALA A 113 -0.86 -8.89 8.47
C ALA A 113 -0.01 -8.06 9.43
N ILE A 114 1.06 -8.65 9.97
CA ILE A 114 2.00 -8.02 10.88
C ILE A 114 3.40 -8.27 10.32
N GLY A 115 4.18 -7.23 10.11
CA GLY A 115 5.51 -7.38 9.53
C GLY A 115 6.52 -6.36 10.02
N GLY A 116 7.79 -6.70 9.81
CA GLY A 116 8.93 -5.83 10.07
C GLY A 116 10.24 -6.49 9.66
N GLN A 117 11.26 -5.66 9.41
CA GLN A 117 12.58 -6.16 9.04
C GLN A 117 13.36 -6.57 10.29
N PRO A 118 13.85 -7.83 10.35
CA PRO A 118 14.61 -8.28 11.52
C PRO A 118 15.83 -7.40 11.81
N GLY A 119 15.96 -7.00 13.07
CA GLY A 119 17.12 -6.23 13.55
C GLY A 119 17.19 -4.78 13.08
N ARG A 120 16.14 -4.25 12.48
CA ARG A 120 16.04 -2.84 12.06
C ARG A 120 14.83 -2.15 12.68
N SER A 121 14.92 -0.82 12.79
CA SER A 121 13.75 0.00 13.12
C SER A 121 12.75 -0.08 11.97
N TYR A 122 11.47 -0.22 12.30
CA TYR A 122 10.41 -0.22 11.31
C TYR A 122 10.34 1.14 10.60
N GLU A 123 10.29 1.11 9.30
CA GLU A 123 10.02 2.27 8.44
C GLU A 123 8.66 2.08 7.78
N ILE A 124 7.83 3.12 7.85
CA ILE A 124 6.48 3.05 7.28
C ILE A 124 6.57 2.85 5.78
N SER A 125 5.89 1.85 5.27
CA SER A 125 5.89 1.53 3.84
C SER A 125 5.21 2.62 3.02
N PRO A 126 5.79 3.09 1.92
CA PRO A 126 5.26 4.19 1.12
C PRO A 126 3.86 3.92 0.54
N TRP A 127 3.52 2.66 0.29
CA TRP A 127 2.21 2.27 -0.23
C TRP A 127 1.05 2.62 0.74
N GLU A 128 1.31 2.73 2.05
CA GLU A 128 0.26 3.09 3.01
C GLU A 128 -0.33 4.49 2.76
N TRP A 129 0.49 5.46 2.33
CA TRP A 129 0.00 6.79 1.96
C TRP A 129 -0.78 6.76 0.66
N TYR A 130 -0.28 6.01 -0.33
CA TYR A 130 -0.99 5.84 -1.60
C TYR A 130 -2.35 5.17 -1.40
N PHE A 131 -2.43 4.08 -0.62
CA PHE A 131 -3.69 3.43 -0.32
C PHE A 131 -4.64 4.34 0.47
N ALA A 132 -4.13 5.12 1.42
CA ALA A 132 -4.92 6.11 2.13
C ALA A 132 -5.47 7.20 1.21
N ALA A 133 -4.73 7.56 0.15
CA ALA A 133 -5.14 8.57 -0.82
C ALA A 133 -6.08 8.02 -1.91
N MET A 134 -6.22 6.70 -2.08
CA MET A 134 -7.04 6.12 -3.14
C MET A 134 -8.49 6.62 -3.19
N PRO A 135 -9.20 6.82 -2.06
CA PRO A 135 -10.52 7.45 -2.10
C PRO A 135 -10.48 8.84 -2.73
N ALA A 136 -9.54 9.68 -2.31
CA ALA A 136 -9.38 11.03 -2.83
C ALA A 136 -9.04 11.04 -4.35
N PHE A 137 -8.19 10.11 -4.82
CA PHE A 137 -7.93 9.93 -6.26
C PHE A 137 -9.19 9.54 -7.04
N ARG A 138 -10.01 8.64 -6.51
CA ARG A 138 -11.26 8.20 -7.17
C ARG A 138 -12.33 9.28 -7.22
N GLU A 139 -12.40 10.11 -6.18
CA GLU A 139 -13.38 11.18 -6.05
C GLU A 139 -12.86 12.52 -6.61
N GLU A 140 -11.67 12.51 -7.20
CA GLU A 140 -10.99 13.69 -7.77
C GLU A 140 -10.75 14.83 -6.75
N HIS A 141 -10.60 14.46 -5.48
CA HIS A 141 -10.24 15.39 -4.38
C HIS A 141 -8.73 15.61 -4.35
N TRP A 142 -8.20 16.28 -5.37
CA TRP A 142 -6.76 16.38 -5.63
C TRP A 142 -5.98 17.03 -4.50
N ASP A 143 -6.52 18.05 -3.84
CA ASP A 143 -5.84 18.71 -2.72
C ASP A 143 -5.65 17.76 -1.52
N GLU A 144 -6.60 16.87 -1.27
CA GLU A 144 -6.49 15.84 -0.24
C GLU A 144 -5.47 14.77 -0.64
N ALA A 145 -5.49 14.31 -1.89
CA ALA A 145 -4.50 13.37 -2.40
C ALA A 145 -3.08 13.94 -2.30
N ILE A 146 -2.89 15.20 -2.70
CA ILE A 146 -1.61 15.93 -2.58
C ILE A 146 -1.15 15.97 -1.13
N ALA A 147 -2.00 16.39 -0.20
CA ALA A 147 -1.65 16.49 1.23
C ALA A 147 -1.19 15.14 1.80
N LEU A 148 -1.86 14.04 1.44
CA LEU A 148 -1.47 12.70 1.87
C LEU A 148 -0.12 12.26 1.31
N MET A 149 0.21 12.61 0.06
CA MET A 149 1.53 12.31 -0.52
C MET A 149 2.63 13.17 0.12
N GLU A 150 2.35 14.45 0.41
CA GLU A 150 3.27 15.35 1.13
C GLU A 150 3.54 14.84 2.56
N ASP A 151 2.53 14.37 3.29
CA ASP A 151 2.70 13.71 4.58
C ASP A 151 3.62 12.49 4.47
N GLY A 152 3.47 11.71 3.40
CA GLY A 152 4.35 10.57 3.10
C GLY A 152 5.79 11.02 2.87
N LEU A 153 6.00 12.07 2.11
CA LEU A 153 7.33 12.63 1.84
C LEU A 153 7.98 13.26 3.08
N ALA A 154 7.19 13.77 4.03
CA ALA A 154 7.70 14.25 5.31
C ALA A 154 8.31 13.11 6.15
N GLU A 155 7.71 11.91 6.12
CA GLU A 155 8.24 10.71 6.80
C GLU A 155 9.34 10.01 5.97
N ARG A 156 9.25 10.02 4.63
CA ARG A 156 10.17 9.36 3.68
C ARG A 156 10.67 10.35 2.61
N PRO A 157 11.54 11.31 2.97
CA PRO A 157 12.00 12.34 2.04
C PRO A 157 12.63 11.76 0.78
N GLY A 158 12.19 12.23 -0.38
CA GLY A 158 12.75 11.84 -1.67
C GLY A 158 12.36 10.43 -2.15
N HIS A 159 11.41 9.76 -1.50
CA HIS A 159 11.00 8.43 -1.93
C HIS A 159 10.34 8.46 -3.31
N PRO A 160 10.86 7.71 -4.32
CA PRO A 160 10.45 7.86 -5.71
C PRO A 160 8.97 7.55 -5.97
N SER A 161 8.41 6.54 -5.31
CA SER A 161 6.99 6.21 -5.45
C SER A 161 6.06 7.31 -4.90
N LEU A 162 6.42 7.95 -3.79
CA LEU A 162 5.64 9.07 -3.24
C LEU A 162 5.73 10.31 -4.13
N LEU A 163 6.93 10.64 -4.61
CA LEU A 163 7.13 11.73 -5.57
C LEU A 163 6.33 11.51 -6.86
N TYR A 164 6.32 10.29 -7.37
CA TYR A 164 5.55 9.94 -8.57
C TYR A 164 4.05 10.12 -8.36
N ASN A 165 3.50 9.56 -7.28
CA ASN A 165 2.07 9.68 -6.99
C ASN A 165 1.66 11.12 -6.64
N LEU A 166 2.54 11.90 -6.02
CA LEU A 166 2.35 13.35 -5.84
C LEU A 166 2.24 14.05 -7.20
N ALA A 167 3.17 13.75 -8.10
CA ALA A 167 3.15 14.33 -9.46
C ALA A 167 1.87 13.96 -10.24
N CYS A 168 1.34 12.72 -10.07
CA CYS A 168 0.06 12.32 -10.64
C CYS A 168 -1.08 13.22 -10.11
N ALA A 169 -1.19 13.39 -8.80
CA ALA A 169 -2.23 14.21 -8.19
C ALA A 169 -2.12 15.69 -8.62
N GLU A 170 -0.91 16.25 -8.67
CA GLU A 170 -0.65 17.62 -9.10
C GLU A 170 -0.98 17.84 -10.59
N SER A 171 -0.63 16.88 -11.46
CA SER A 171 -0.99 16.92 -12.88
C SER A 171 -2.51 16.97 -13.07
N ARG A 172 -3.22 16.11 -12.35
CA ARG A 172 -4.69 16.06 -12.36
C ARG A 172 -5.33 17.30 -11.72
N ALA A 173 -4.66 17.91 -10.74
CA ALA A 173 -5.06 19.17 -10.12
C ALA A 173 -4.81 20.40 -11.02
N GLY A 174 -4.20 20.27 -12.19
CA GLY A 174 -3.83 21.37 -13.06
C GLY A 174 -2.64 22.19 -12.56
N ARG A 175 -1.70 21.57 -11.87
CA ARG A 175 -0.45 22.15 -11.35
C ARG A 175 0.77 21.63 -12.13
N PRO A 176 0.92 22.00 -13.42
CA PRO A 176 1.90 21.38 -14.33
C PRO A 176 3.35 21.56 -13.89
N LEU A 177 3.71 22.70 -13.30
CA LEU A 177 5.09 22.95 -12.89
C LEU A 177 5.50 22.12 -11.67
N ASP A 178 4.60 21.98 -10.70
CA ASP A 178 4.83 21.17 -9.51
C ASP A 178 4.92 19.70 -9.91
N ALA A 179 3.97 19.23 -10.73
CA ALA A 179 3.94 17.86 -11.27
C ALA A 179 5.24 17.50 -12.00
N LEU A 180 5.74 18.38 -12.88
CA LEU A 180 6.99 18.13 -13.60
C LEU A 180 8.19 18.09 -12.64
N THR A 181 8.20 18.97 -11.63
CA THR A 181 9.28 19.01 -10.63
C THR A 181 9.35 17.69 -9.86
N HIS A 182 8.23 17.23 -9.35
CA HIS A 182 8.18 15.99 -8.57
C HIS A 182 8.37 14.74 -9.44
N LEU A 183 7.84 14.73 -10.67
CA LEU A 183 8.08 13.64 -11.63
C LEU A 183 9.58 13.52 -11.97
N GLN A 184 10.26 14.63 -12.25
CA GLN A 184 11.70 14.61 -12.50
C GLN A 184 12.49 14.12 -11.29
N ALA A 185 12.12 14.53 -10.09
CA ALA A 185 12.74 14.04 -8.85
C ALA A 185 12.52 12.53 -8.67
N ALA A 186 11.33 12.00 -8.97
CA ALA A 186 11.05 10.58 -8.96
C ALA A 186 11.95 9.81 -9.92
N ILE A 187 12.08 10.30 -11.17
CA ILE A 187 12.90 9.68 -12.24
C ILE A 187 14.39 9.70 -11.89
N VAL A 188 14.88 10.79 -11.30
CA VAL A 188 16.29 10.88 -10.84
C VAL A 188 16.56 9.84 -9.75
N SER A 189 15.60 9.62 -8.85
CA SER A 189 15.72 8.64 -7.78
C SER A 189 15.57 7.20 -8.28
N ASP A 190 14.68 6.97 -9.26
CA ASP A 190 14.45 5.67 -9.89
C ASP A 190 14.02 5.85 -11.37
N PRO A 191 14.90 5.53 -12.33
CA PRO A 191 14.61 5.65 -13.76
C PRO A 191 13.38 4.88 -14.26
N PHE A 192 12.93 3.87 -13.53
CA PHE A 192 11.71 3.11 -13.83
C PHE A 192 10.50 4.03 -14.07
N TYR A 193 10.41 5.14 -13.33
CA TYR A 193 9.29 6.06 -13.42
C TYR A 193 9.24 6.87 -14.74
N ALA A 194 10.33 6.92 -15.50
CA ALA A 194 10.30 7.56 -16.82
C ALA A 194 9.44 6.78 -17.81
N ASP A 195 9.62 5.46 -17.87
CA ASP A 195 8.83 4.61 -18.77
C ASP A 195 7.36 4.56 -18.33
N ARG A 196 7.15 4.42 -17.02
CA ARG A 196 5.80 4.43 -16.44
C ARG A 196 5.02 5.72 -16.78
N ALA A 197 5.65 6.88 -16.64
CA ALA A 197 5.01 8.18 -16.87
C ALA A 197 4.55 8.36 -18.33
N ARG A 198 5.25 7.77 -19.30
CA ARG A 198 4.87 7.87 -20.72
C ARG A 198 3.52 7.23 -21.02
N GLU A 199 3.15 6.21 -20.29
CA GLU A 199 1.91 5.44 -20.47
C GLU A 199 0.80 5.83 -19.49
N ASP A 200 1.14 6.56 -18.42
CA ASP A 200 0.22 6.89 -17.33
C ASP A 200 -0.73 8.02 -17.75
N PRO A 201 -2.06 7.80 -17.79
CA PRO A 201 -3.04 8.81 -18.19
C PRO A 201 -3.10 10.03 -17.24
N ASP A 202 -2.62 9.91 -16.02
CA ASP A 202 -2.61 11.03 -15.09
C ASP A 202 -1.73 12.19 -15.57
N PHE A 203 -0.79 11.92 -16.49
CA PHE A 203 0.08 12.93 -17.09
C PHE A 203 -0.37 13.44 -18.45
N ASP A 204 -1.54 13.06 -18.96
CA ASP A 204 -1.99 13.48 -20.29
C ASP A 204 -2.03 15.00 -20.47
N SER A 205 -2.37 15.73 -19.42
CA SER A 205 -2.43 17.20 -19.43
C SER A 205 -1.07 17.88 -19.58
N ILE A 206 0.00 17.23 -19.11
CA ILE A 206 1.37 17.79 -19.09
C ILE A 206 2.34 17.06 -20.02
N ARG A 207 1.89 16.04 -20.76
CA ARG A 207 2.73 15.20 -21.63
C ARG A 207 3.48 15.98 -22.72
N ARG A 208 2.97 17.17 -23.10
CA ARG A 208 3.58 18.05 -24.11
C ARG A 208 4.39 19.20 -23.52
N GLU A 209 4.43 19.30 -22.20
CA GLU A 209 5.17 20.37 -21.53
C GLU A 209 6.68 20.14 -21.65
N PRO A 210 7.48 21.21 -21.79
CA PRO A 210 8.92 21.12 -21.74
C PRO A 210 9.38 20.50 -20.42
N GLY A 211 10.21 19.43 -20.49
CA GLY A 211 10.70 18.72 -19.31
C GLY A 211 9.93 17.44 -18.97
N PHE A 212 8.85 17.10 -19.69
CA PHE A 212 8.25 15.79 -19.59
C PHE A 212 9.20 14.72 -20.16
N PRO A 213 9.33 13.52 -19.56
CA PRO A 213 10.22 12.46 -20.05
C PRO A 213 9.74 11.95 -21.42
N VAL A 214 10.60 12.04 -22.46
CA VAL A 214 10.35 11.56 -23.83
C VAL A 214 10.92 10.18 -24.05
#